data_12eb404c45f9fcc19a0dcef2867e21a5
#
_entry.id   12eb404c45f9fcc19a0dcef2867e21a5
#
_cell.length_a   1.000
_cell.length_b   1.000
_cell.length_c   1.000
_cell.angle_alpha   90.00
_cell.angle_beta   90.00
_cell.angle_gamma   90.00
#
_symmetry.space_group_name_H-M   'P 1'
#
loop_
_entity.id
_entity.type
_entity.pdbx_description
1 polymer ?
#
loop_
_entity_poly.entity_id
_entity_poly.type
_entity_poly.pdbx_seq_one_letter_code
_entity_poly.pdbx_strand_id
1 'polypeptide(L)'
;MAGLHRIDRGAEIAFISIASQLARGGDEVTLIGSGPARPGTEYRYIRAASIDRERFERWPSLPLFRNETGWEEASFIPGLLKAYRPSEHDVTMTCAYPWTNWALRRPGAPPHVFVTQNGDWPAYSDEAEFRWFGCDGLICTNPEYFERNRKRYRSALIPNGVDTARFSPGPAERERFGLPAEGRIVLMVSAFIASKNIPEAIRAVALLPDATLVVAGDGPLRNELRELAERVIPGRYRQLTAPAAQMPALYRSADAFLHLSRDESFGNVFVEAMACGTPVVAYDLPRTRWIVGDQGHLADQSAEAVAAALEQAMGEKRAAAGALSERAAKFDWREIARSYRDFLGRVVEQS
;
A
#
# COMPACT_ATOMS: atom_id res chain seq x y z
N MET A 1 8.59 5.24 -12.66
CA MET A 1 7.41 4.34 -12.71
C MET A 1 6.30 5.00 -13.52
N ALA A 2 5.67 4.27 -14.42
CA ALA A 2 4.64 4.79 -15.31
C ALA A 2 3.45 5.43 -14.54
N GLY A 3 2.97 4.81 -13.48
CA GLY A 3 1.78 5.28 -12.74
C GLY A 3 1.93 6.55 -11.91
N LEU A 4 3.16 7.03 -11.66
CA LEU A 4 3.38 8.20 -10.80
C LEU A 4 2.62 9.44 -11.27
N HIS A 5 1.94 10.12 -10.34
CA HIS A 5 1.05 11.27 -10.54
C HIS A 5 -0.22 11.01 -11.35
N ARG A 6 -0.38 9.82 -11.94
CA ARG A 6 -1.60 9.43 -12.65
C ARG A 6 -2.49 8.51 -11.81
N ILE A 7 -1.89 7.67 -11.01
CA ILE A 7 -2.56 6.67 -10.18
C ILE A 7 -2.20 6.90 -8.72
N ASP A 8 -3.20 6.88 -7.84
CA ASP A 8 -3.01 7.03 -6.39
C ASP A 8 -3.27 5.67 -5.69
N ARG A 9 -2.39 4.68 -5.97
CA ARG A 9 -2.37 3.38 -5.28
C ARG A 9 -1.20 3.31 -4.29
N GLY A 10 -1.15 2.25 -3.49
CA GLY A 10 -0.18 2.11 -2.40
C GLY A 10 1.28 2.31 -2.80
N ALA A 11 1.73 1.76 -3.93
CA ALA A 11 3.09 1.90 -4.40
C ALA A 11 3.42 3.33 -4.84
N GLU A 12 2.54 3.96 -5.62
CA GLU A 12 2.72 5.33 -6.10
C GLU A 12 2.70 6.32 -4.94
N ILE A 13 1.76 6.17 -3.99
CA ILE A 13 1.68 6.99 -2.78
C ILE A 13 2.97 6.85 -1.96
N ALA A 14 3.49 5.63 -1.78
CA ALA A 14 4.73 5.40 -1.05
C ALA A 14 5.92 6.12 -1.69
N PHE A 15 6.11 5.99 -3.01
CA PHE A 15 7.20 6.65 -3.72
C PHE A 15 7.10 8.18 -3.67
N ILE A 16 5.88 8.73 -3.80
CA ILE A 16 5.64 10.18 -3.69
C ILE A 16 5.94 10.67 -2.28
N SER A 17 5.49 9.93 -1.25
CA SER A 17 5.72 10.29 0.15
C SER A 17 7.20 10.26 0.53
N ILE A 18 7.92 9.19 0.11
CA ILE A 18 9.36 9.08 0.33
C ILE A 18 10.10 10.21 -0.38
N ALA A 19 9.79 10.48 -1.65
CA ALA A 19 10.42 11.55 -2.42
C ALA A 19 10.22 12.91 -1.77
N SER A 20 9.00 13.22 -1.31
CA SER A 20 8.71 14.46 -0.59
C SER A 20 9.52 14.58 0.71
N GLN A 21 9.61 13.50 1.50
CA GLN A 21 10.34 13.54 2.77
C GLN A 21 11.85 13.62 2.59
N LEU A 22 12.42 12.92 1.60
CA LEU A 22 13.84 13.02 1.26
C LEU A 22 14.17 14.44 0.80
N ALA A 23 13.36 15.02 -0.09
CA ALA A 23 13.55 16.39 -0.56
C ALA A 23 13.45 17.42 0.58
N ARG A 24 12.46 17.29 1.48
CA ARG A 24 12.38 18.14 2.70
C ARG A 24 13.60 17.99 3.62
N GLY A 25 14.24 16.85 3.58
CA GLY A 25 15.47 16.57 4.32
C GLY A 25 16.73 17.11 3.64
N GLY A 26 16.63 17.75 2.47
CA GLY A 26 17.75 18.38 1.75
C GLY A 26 18.34 17.54 0.62
N ASP A 27 17.78 16.38 0.28
CA ASP A 27 18.22 15.59 -0.87
C ASP A 27 17.64 16.16 -2.18
N GLU A 28 18.41 16.10 -3.27
CA GLU A 28 17.93 16.45 -4.60
C GLU A 28 17.19 15.24 -5.21
N VAL A 29 15.87 15.27 -5.17
CA VAL A 29 15.04 14.16 -5.61
C VAL A 29 14.37 14.46 -6.95
N THR A 30 14.48 13.52 -7.89
CA THR A 30 13.77 13.57 -9.17
C THR A 30 12.83 12.37 -9.31
N LEU A 31 11.54 12.63 -9.47
CA LEU A 31 10.56 11.61 -9.86
C LEU A 31 10.29 11.68 -11.36
N ILE A 32 10.29 10.51 -12.02
CA ILE A 32 9.91 10.37 -13.43
C ILE A 32 8.67 9.49 -13.52
N GLY A 33 7.59 10.04 -14.06
CA GLY A 33 6.31 9.35 -14.19
C GLY A 33 5.51 9.84 -15.39
N SER A 34 4.33 9.26 -15.66
CA SER A 34 3.53 9.62 -16.85
C SER A 34 2.42 10.64 -16.57
N GLY A 35 2.03 10.79 -15.31
CA GLY A 35 0.95 11.69 -14.94
C GLY A 35 1.30 13.18 -15.08
N PRO A 36 0.34 14.07 -14.87
CA PRO A 36 0.59 15.52 -14.91
C PRO A 36 1.46 15.97 -13.71
N ALA A 37 2.21 17.04 -13.90
CA ALA A 37 2.91 17.67 -12.78
C ALA A 37 1.90 18.17 -11.74
N ARG A 38 2.21 17.96 -10.46
CA ARG A 38 1.40 18.47 -9.33
C ARG A 38 2.07 19.74 -8.79
N PRO A 39 1.31 20.81 -8.50
CA PRO A 39 1.87 22.02 -7.91
C PRO A 39 2.31 21.79 -6.46
N GLY A 40 3.32 22.53 -6.01
CA GLY A 40 3.77 22.53 -4.61
C GLY A 40 4.49 21.27 -4.16
N THR A 41 5.09 20.50 -5.11
CA THR A 41 5.93 19.34 -4.75
C THR A 41 7.32 19.81 -4.35
N GLU A 42 7.91 19.17 -3.35
CA GLU A 42 9.27 19.45 -2.87
C GLU A 42 10.36 18.83 -3.76
N TYR A 43 10.00 17.84 -4.57
CA TYR A 43 10.89 17.14 -5.51
C TYR A 43 10.72 17.67 -6.93
N ARG A 44 11.74 17.51 -7.76
CA ARG A 44 11.66 17.73 -9.20
C ARG A 44 10.83 16.64 -9.84
N TYR A 45 9.85 16.99 -10.66
CA TYR A 45 9.06 16.04 -11.42
C TYR A 45 9.31 16.17 -12.92
N ILE A 46 9.57 15.05 -13.59
CA ILE A 46 9.71 14.97 -15.04
C ILE A 46 8.63 14.06 -15.59
N ARG A 47 7.79 14.61 -16.46
CA ARG A 47 6.79 13.79 -17.17
C ARG A 47 7.44 13.08 -18.34
N ALA A 48 7.30 11.75 -18.38
CA ALA A 48 7.70 10.89 -19.47
C ALA A 48 6.48 10.24 -20.11
N ALA A 49 6.45 10.17 -21.44
CA ALA A 49 5.31 9.61 -22.15
C ALA A 49 5.16 8.11 -21.89
N SER A 50 3.93 7.65 -21.72
CA SER A 50 3.53 6.24 -21.72
C SER A 50 2.16 6.09 -22.37
N ILE A 51 1.79 4.86 -22.71
CA ILE A 51 0.42 4.50 -23.08
C ILE A 51 -0.27 4.02 -21.82
N ASP A 52 -1.44 4.58 -21.50
CA ASP A 52 -2.20 4.26 -20.32
C ASP A 52 -2.65 2.78 -20.30
N ARG A 53 -2.58 2.14 -19.11
CA ARG A 53 -2.84 0.71 -18.93
C ARG A 53 -4.23 0.28 -19.40
N GLU A 54 -5.21 1.15 -19.33
CA GLU A 54 -6.60 0.91 -19.73
C GLU A 54 -6.71 0.53 -21.23
N ARG A 55 -5.73 0.92 -22.04
CA ARG A 55 -5.65 0.51 -23.45
C ARG A 55 -5.17 -0.93 -23.64
N PHE A 56 -4.58 -1.51 -22.59
CA PHE A 56 -4.00 -2.84 -22.62
C PHE A 56 -4.87 -3.92 -21.94
N GLU A 57 -6.04 -3.58 -21.40
CA GLU A 57 -6.92 -4.51 -20.66
C GLU A 57 -7.29 -5.78 -21.45
N ARG A 58 -7.34 -5.68 -22.79
CA ARG A 58 -7.66 -6.80 -23.69
C ARG A 58 -6.45 -7.43 -24.36
N TRP A 59 -5.24 -6.99 -23.99
CA TRP A 59 -4.03 -7.52 -24.59
C TRP A 59 -3.63 -8.84 -23.91
N PRO A 60 -2.95 -9.75 -24.67
CA PRO A 60 -2.59 -11.05 -24.12
C PRO A 60 -1.59 -10.91 -22.97
N SER A 61 -1.73 -11.78 -21.97
CA SER A 61 -0.71 -12.00 -20.96
C SER A 61 0.42 -12.84 -21.57
N LEU A 62 1.63 -12.33 -21.54
CA LEU A 62 2.84 -12.97 -22.07
C LEU A 62 3.93 -12.90 -20.97
N PRO A 63 4.96 -13.76 -21.03
CA PRO A 63 6.16 -13.56 -20.19
C PRO A 63 6.66 -12.12 -20.32
N LEU A 64 6.98 -11.46 -19.21
CA LEU A 64 7.37 -10.05 -19.11
C LEU A 64 6.24 -9.00 -19.31
N PHE A 65 5.09 -9.41 -19.84
CA PHE A 65 3.88 -8.59 -20.06
C PHE A 65 2.67 -9.26 -19.40
N ARG A 66 2.79 -9.61 -18.13
CA ARG A 66 1.81 -10.45 -17.42
C ARG A 66 0.40 -9.87 -17.33
N ASN A 67 0.31 -8.54 -17.41
CA ASN A 67 -0.95 -7.81 -17.33
C ASN A 67 -0.81 -6.43 -18.00
N GLU A 68 -1.86 -5.64 -17.97
CA GLU A 68 -1.91 -4.27 -18.50
C GLU A 68 -0.80 -3.35 -17.94
N THR A 69 -0.39 -3.58 -16.67
CA THR A 69 0.71 -2.82 -16.03
C THR A 69 2.07 -3.13 -16.70
N GLY A 70 2.33 -4.38 -17.07
CA GLY A 70 3.55 -4.76 -17.78
C GLY A 70 3.67 -4.10 -19.15
N TRP A 71 2.56 -4.00 -19.87
CA TRP A 71 2.50 -3.29 -21.15
C TRP A 71 2.67 -1.79 -21.00
N GLU A 72 2.03 -1.18 -19.98
CA GLU A 72 2.20 0.24 -19.65
C GLU A 72 3.65 0.57 -19.33
N GLU A 73 4.30 -0.20 -18.45
CA GLU A 73 5.72 0.00 -18.08
C GLU A 73 6.65 -0.15 -19.30
N ALA A 74 6.41 -1.12 -20.19
CA ALA A 74 7.19 -1.24 -21.43
C ALA A 74 7.02 -0.02 -22.33
N SER A 75 5.80 0.49 -22.48
CA SER A 75 5.53 1.69 -23.28
C SER A 75 6.16 2.96 -22.69
N PHE A 76 6.41 2.98 -21.39
CA PHE A 76 7.03 4.07 -20.67
C PHE A 76 8.54 4.19 -20.92
N ILE A 77 9.22 3.10 -21.30
CA ILE A 77 10.68 3.06 -21.42
C ILE A 77 11.27 4.09 -22.38
N PRO A 78 10.74 4.28 -23.62
CA PRO A 78 11.28 5.29 -24.51
C PRO A 78 11.25 6.71 -23.91
N GLY A 79 10.15 7.04 -23.21
CA GLY A 79 10.01 8.31 -22.49
C GLY A 79 10.97 8.43 -21.31
N LEU A 80 11.11 7.37 -20.51
CA LEU A 80 12.06 7.30 -19.40
C LEU A 80 13.50 7.52 -19.88
N LEU A 81 13.95 6.79 -20.90
CA LEU A 81 15.31 6.89 -21.41
C LEU A 81 15.62 8.28 -22.01
N LYS A 82 14.62 8.97 -22.52
CA LYS A 82 14.75 10.35 -22.99
C LYS A 82 14.85 11.35 -21.82
N ALA A 83 14.16 11.09 -20.72
CA ALA A 83 14.09 11.95 -19.54
C ALA A 83 15.26 11.73 -18.56
N TYR A 84 15.71 10.47 -18.41
CA TYR A 84 16.69 10.05 -17.43
C TYR A 84 18.12 10.34 -17.88
N ARG A 85 18.87 11.04 -17.02
CA ARG A 85 20.30 11.36 -17.20
C ARG A 85 21.10 10.70 -16.07
N PRO A 86 21.78 9.57 -16.33
CA PRO A 86 22.52 8.84 -15.28
C PRO A 86 23.51 9.69 -14.49
N SER A 87 24.23 10.58 -15.17
CA SER A 87 25.27 11.45 -14.57
C SER A 87 24.73 12.55 -13.64
N GLU A 88 23.42 12.73 -13.57
CA GLU A 88 22.77 13.70 -12.67
C GLU A 88 22.33 13.05 -11.34
N HIS A 89 22.61 11.77 -11.11
CA HIS A 89 22.08 11.02 -9.96
C HIS A 89 23.15 10.14 -9.33
N ASP A 90 23.17 10.08 -7.99
CA ASP A 90 24.04 9.19 -7.22
C ASP A 90 23.44 7.80 -7.06
N VAL A 91 22.11 7.68 -7.07
CA VAL A 91 21.37 6.43 -6.91
C VAL A 91 20.02 6.48 -7.63
N THR A 92 19.57 5.33 -8.09
CA THR A 92 18.21 5.18 -8.66
C THR A 92 17.36 4.21 -7.86
N MET A 93 16.04 4.39 -7.90
CA MET A 93 15.11 3.54 -7.17
C MET A 93 13.85 3.23 -7.98
N THR A 94 13.38 1.97 -7.96
CA THR A 94 12.10 1.54 -8.53
C THR A 94 11.50 0.36 -7.78
N CYS A 95 10.20 0.11 -7.97
CA CYS A 95 9.54 -1.16 -7.63
C CYS A 95 8.99 -1.86 -8.87
N ALA A 96 9.28 -1.36 -10.07
CA ALA A 96 8.77 -1.89 -11.33
C ALA A 96 9.80 -2.82 -11.98
N TYR A 97 9.37 -4.04 -12.29
CA TYR A 97 10.12 -5.06 -12.99
C TYR A 97 9.28 -5.60 -14.15
N PRO A 98 9.86 -5.94 -15.31
CA PRO A 98 11.29 -5.91 -15.63
C PRO A 98 11.79 -4.57 -16.22
N TRP A 99 10.92 -3.85 -16.94
CA TRP A 99 11.30 -2.81 -17.88
C TRP A 99 12.04 -1.63 -17.25
N THR A 100 11.46 -1.04 -16.21
CA THR A 100 12.09 0.09 -15.52
C THR A 100 13.35 -0.34 -14.78
N ASN A 101 13.37 -1.53 -14.15
CA ASN A 101 14.57 -2.07 -13.50
C ASN A 101 15.72 -2.23 -14.50
N TRP A 102 15.49 -2.80 -15.67
CA TRP A 102 16.52 -2.96 -16.69
C TRP A 102 17.01 -1.62 -17.26
N ALA A 103 16.09 -0.68 -17.52
CA ALA A 103 16.43 0.63 -18.06
C ALA A 103 17.33 1.45 -17.11
N LEU A 104 17.12 1.31 -15.79
CA LEU A 104 17.89 2.01 -14.76
C LEU A 104 19.25 1.36 -14.46
N ARG A 105 19.45 0.08 -14.84
CA ARG A 105 20.68 -0.69 -14.61
C ARG A 105 21.58 -0.83 -15.84
N ARG A 106 21.41 0.04 -16.82
CA ARG A 106 22.26 0.04 -18.03
C ARG A 106 23.72 0.39 -17.69
N PRO A 107 24.71 -0.01 -18.51
CA PRO A 107 26.10 0.32 -18.28
C PRO A 107 26.33 1.83 -18.07
N GLY A 108 27.11 2.20 -17.06
CA GLY A 108 27.39 3.59 -16.69
C GLY A 108 26.26 4.28 -15.91
N ALA A 109 25.22 3.53 -15.50
CA ALA A 109 24.20 4.04 -14.58
C ALA A 109 24.70 4.00 -13.12
N PRO A 110 24.21 4.89 -12.26
CA PRO A 110 24.47 4.83 -10.82
C PRO A 110 23.84 3.57 -10.19
N PRO A 111 24.22 3.18 -8.97
CA PRO A 111 23.67 2.06 -8.26
C PRO A 111 22.15 2.11 -8.20
N HIS A 112 21.53 0.94 -8.26
CA HIS A 112 20.10 0.80 -8.35
C HIS A 112 19.50 0.07 -7.16
N VAL A 113 18.53 0.68 -6.50
CA VAL A 113 17.77 0.10 -5.38
C VAL A 113 16.40 -0.35 -5.85
N PHE A 114 16.06 -1.59 -5.57
CA PHE A 114 14.71 -2.12 -5.80
C PHE A 114 13.91 -2.14 -4.50
N VAL A 115 12.64 -1.72 -4.56
CA VAL A 115 11.72 -1.69 -3.42
C VAL A 115 10.58 -2.68 -3.64
N THR A 116 10.30 -3.56 -2.70
CA THR A 116 9.33 -4.65 -2.83
C THR A 116 7.87 -4.21 -2.65
N GLN A 117 7.49 -3.05 -3.21
CA GLN A 117 6.12 -2.51 -3.08
C GLN A 117 5.04 -3.40 -3.70
N ASN A 118 5.39 -4.08 -4.78
CA ASN A 118 4.49 -4.99 -5.50
C ASN A 118 4.84 -6.47 -5.26
N GLY A 119 5.58 -6.78 -4.19
CA GLY A 119 6.09 -8.10 -3.88
C GLY A 119 7.61 -8.23 -4.13
N ASP A 120 8.19 -9.31 -3.62
CA ASP A 120 9.62 -9.61 -3.74
C ASP A 120 9.93 -10.72 -4.74
N TRP A 121 8.92 -11.25 -5.43
CA TRP A 121 9.04 -12.38 -6.36
C TRP A 121 10.14 -12.22 -7.43
N PRO A 122 10.47 -11.04 -7.97
CA PRO A 122 11.59 -10.92 -8.90
C PRO A 122 12.93 -11.26 -8.28
N ALA A 123 13.08 -11.04 -6.97
CA ALA A 123 14.34 -11.26 -6.26
C ALA A 123 14.56 -12.72 -5.84
N TYR A 124 13.51 -13.52 -5.64
CA TYR A 124 13.65 -14.89 -5.14
C TYR A 124 13.19 -15.98 -6.10
N SER A 125 12.37 -15.65 -7.10
CA SER A 125 11.84 -16.66 -8.02
C SER A 125 12.92 -17.21 -8.96
N ASP A 126 12.91 -18.52 -9.17
CA ASP A 126 13.80 -19.22 -10.11
C ASP A 126 13.20 -19.32 -11.52
N GLU A 127 12.04 -18.71 -11.78
CA GLU A 127 11.44 -18.67 -13.10
C GLU A 127 12.36 -17.93 -14.10
N ALA A 128 12.43 -18.43 -15.34
CA ALA A 128 13.34 -17.95 -16.36
C ALA A 128 13.24 -16.44 -16.66
N GLU A 129 12.07 -15.84 -16.47
CA GLU A 129 11.83 -14.42 -16.70
C GLU A 129 12.48 -13.51 -15.63
N PHE A 130 12.80 -14.05 -14.42
CA PHE A 130 13.44 -13.29 -13.34
C PHE A 130 14.95 -13.45 -13.27
N ARG A 131 15.54 -14.32 -14.11
CA ARG A 131 16.99 -14.56 -14.15
C ARG A 131 17.83 -13.30 -14.43
N TRP A 132 17.23 -12.26 -15.00
CA TRP A 132 17.89 -10.98 -15.26
C TRP A 132 17.56 -9.89 -14.21
N PHE A 133 16.84 -10.27 -13.15
CA PHE A 133 16.65 -9.37 -12.04
C PHE A 133 17.98 -9.08 -11.34
N GLY A 134 18.16 -7.87 -10.90
CA GLY A 134 19.29 -7.47 -10.07
C GLY A 134 19.06 -6.08 -9.49
N CYS A 135 19.80 -5.81 -8.42
CA CYS A 135 19.85 -4.52 -7.76
C CYS A 135 21.13 -4.45 -6.92
N ASP A 136 21.60 -3.25 -6.63
CA ASP A 136 22.72 -2.98 -5.74
C ASP A 136 22.28 -2.89 -4.27
N GLY A 137 20.98 -2.61 -4.08
CA GLY A 137 20.29 -2.67 -2.79
C GLY A 137 18.83 -3.09 -2.92
N LEU A 138 18.33 -3.82 -1.93
CA LEU A 138 16.94 -4.28 -1.87
C LEU A 138 16.26 -3.77 -0.60
N ILE A 139 15.23 -2.94 -0.75
CA ILE A 139 14.38 -2.52 0.36
C ILE A 139 13.19 -3.46 0.43
N CYS A 140 13.09 -4.20 1.53
CA CYS A 140 12.01 -5.11 1.83
C CYS A 140 10.98 -4.42 2.72
N THR A 141 9.72 -4.39 2.28
CA THR A 141 8.64 -3.69 2.96
C THR A 141 8.04 -4.46 4.13
N ASN A 142 8.40 -5.73 4.30
CA ASN A 142 7.97 -6.57 5.41
C ASN A 142 9.07 -7.58 5.83
N PRO A 143 8.97 -8.17 7.04
CA PRO A 143 9.96 -9.12 7.55
C PRO A 143 10.11 -10.40 6.70
N GLU A 144 9.03 -10.91 6.12
CA GLU A 144 9.05 -12.13 5.31
C GLU A 144 9.92 -11.94 4.05
N TYR A 145 9.78 -10.80 3.37
CA TYR A 145 10.61 -10.45 2.22
C TYR A 145 12.06 -10.23 2.62
N PHE A 146 12.29 -9.57 3.76
CA PHE A 146 13.65 -9.35 4.27
C PHE A 146 14.36 -10.66 4.59
N GLU A 147 13.76 -11.55 5.38
CA GLU A 147 14.37 -12.83 5.76
C GLU A 147 14.67 -13.71 4.53
N ARG A 148 13.79 -13.70 3.52
CA ARG A 148 13.95 -14.46 2.28
C ARG A 148 15.13 -13.97 1.44
N ASN A 149 15.38 -12.66 1.41
CA ASN A 149 16.29 -12.03 0.46
C ASN A 149 17.64 -11.58 1.07
N ARG A 150 17.75 -11.37 2.39
CA ARG A 150 18.92 -10.78 3.05
C ARG A 150 20.25 -11.52 2.87
N LYS A 151 20.20 -12.80 2.48
CA LYS A 151 21.41 -13.59 2.16
C LYS A 151 21.83 -13.47 0.69
N ARG A 152 20.94 -13.01 -0.18
CA ARG A 152 21.18 -12.90 -1.64
C ARG A 152 21.51 -11.47 -2.07
N TYR A 153 20.94 -10.50 -1.39
CA TYR A 153 21.09 -9.07 -1.73
C TYR A 153 21.48 -8.28 -0.48
N ARG A 154 22.12 -7.15 -0.69
CA ARG A 154 22.24 -6.10 0.33
C ARG A 154 20.84 -5.59 0.63
N SER A 155 20.24 -6.05 1.71
CA SER A 155 18.84 -5.80 2.00
C SER A 155 18.65 -4.96 3.25
N ALA A 156 17.58 -4.15 3.27
CA ALA A 156 17.11 -3.46 4.46
C ALA A 156 15.61 -3.74 4.65
N LEU A 157 15.18 -3.91 5.90
CA LEU A 157 13.76 -3.94 6.27
C LEU A 157 13.31 -2.51 6.52
N ILE A 158 12.62 -1.92 5.57
CA ILE A 158 12.08 -0.56 5.68
C ILE A 158 10.61 -0.58 5.24
N PRO A 159 9.67 -0.44 6.18
CA PRO A 159 8.24 -0.45 5.89
C PRO A 159 7.79 0.77 5.09
N ASN A 160 6.53 0.75 4.66
CA ASN A 160 5.86 1.97 4.27
C ASN A 160 5.49 2.79 5.50
N GLY A 161 5.14 4.05 5.27
CA GLY A 161 4.76 4.97 6.31
C GLY A 161 3.32 5.45 6.23
N VAL A 162 2.98 6.29 7.19
CA VAL A 162 1.73 7.04 7.26
C VAL A 162 2.04 8.51 7.55
N ASP A 163 1.25 9.41 7.02
CA ASP A 163 1.30 10.84 7.37
C ASP A 163 0.51 11.05 8.68
N THR A 164 1.20 11.05 9.81
CA THR A 164 0.58 11.19 11.15
C THR A 164 0.01 12.58 11.42
N ALA A 165 0.38 13.59 10.64
CA ALA A 165 -0.25 14.90 10.72
C ALA A 165 -1.65 14.89 10.07
N ARG A 166 -1.80 14.13 9.01
CA ARG A 166 -3.06 13.97 8.27
C ARG A 166 -3.95 12.88 8.88
N PHE A 167 -3.40 11.71 9.14
CA PHE A 167 -4.09 10.60 9.81
C PHE A 167 -3.85 10.72 11.32
N SER A 168 -4.86 11.19 12.03
CA SER A 168 -4.78 11.42 13.47
C SER A 168 -6.15 11.21 14.11
N PRO A 169 -6.23 10.94 15.42
CA PRO A 169 -7.49 10.86 16.13
C PRO A 169 -8.31 12.15 15.99
N GLY A 170 -9.63 12.04 16.05
CA GLY A 170 -10.53 13.17 15.90
C GLY A 170 -12.00 12.74 15.90
N PRO A 171 -12.92 13.66 15.63
CA PRO A 171 -14.34 13.36 15.59
C PRO A 171 -14.71 12.43 14.44
N ALA A 172 -15.73 11.59 14.68
CA ALA A 172 -16.39 10.82 13.62
C ALA A 172 -17.29 11.76 12.79
N GLU A 173 -17.36 11.48 11.49
CA GLU A 173 -18.16 12.27 10.53
C GLU A 173 -19.12 11.34 9.75
N ARG A 174 -19.89 10.49 10.46
CA ARG A 174 -20.74 9.44 9.87
C ARG A 174 -21.72 10.01 8.84
N GLU A 175 -22.37 11.13 9.14
CA GLU A 175 -23.34 11.80 8.27
C GLU A 175 -22.72 12.15 6.91
N ARG A 176 -21.49 12.64 6.90
CA ARG A 176 -20.75 12.99 5.68
C ARG A 176 -20.65 11.85 4.67
N PHE A 177 -20.61 10.63 5.15
CA PHE A 177 -20.50 9.41 4.34
C PHE A 177 -21.84 8.67 4.18
N GLY A 178 -22.95 9.23 4.64
CA GLY A 178 -24.26 8.59 4.63
C GLY A 178 -24.29 7.30 5.47
N LEU A 179 -23.47 7.25 6.53
CA LEU A 179 -23.39 6.09 7.43
C LEU A 179 -24.43 6.20 8.54
N PRO A 180 -24.91 5.06 9.11
CA PRO A 180 -25.84 5.07 10.24
C PRO A 180 -25.30 5.92 11.40
N ALA A 181 -26.15 6.77 11.96
CA ALA A 181 -25.80 7.58 13.13
C ALA A 181 -25.58 6.70 14.36
N GLU A 182 -26.39 5.66 14.52
CA GLU A 182 -26.35 4.66 15.59
C GLU A 182 -25.88 3.30 15.08
N GLY A 183 -25.57 2.40 16.00
CA GLY A 183 -25.01 1.08 15.69
C GLY A 183 -23.51 1.11 15.47
N ARG A 184 -22.95 -0.10 15.32
CA ARG A 184 -21.51 -0.32 15.15
C ARG A 184 -21.13 -0.37 13.68
N ILE A 185 -20.00 0.25 13.32
CA ILE A 185 -19.50 0.31 11.95
C ILE A 185 -18.18 -0.43 11.86
N VAL A 186 -18.15 -1.49 11.04
CA VAL A 186 -16.93 -2.20 10.62
C VAL A 186 -16.54 -1.66 9.24
N LEU A 187 -15.34 -1.09 9.14
CA LEU A 187 -14.82 -0.51 7.90
C LEU A 187 -13.77 -1.43 7.27
N MET A 188 -13.92 -1.70 5.99
CA MET A 188 -12.84 -2.19 5.13
C MET A 188 -12.46 -1.12 4.10
N VAL A 189 -11.16 -0.98 3.81
CA VAL A 189 -10.64 -0.14 2.71
C VAL A 189 -9.85 -1.04 1.78
N SER A 190 -10.40 -1.33 0.59
CA SER A 190 -9.86 -2.41 -0.23
C SER A 190 -10.42 -2.39 -1.65
N ALA A 191 -9.64 -2.86 -2.62
CA ALA A 191 -10.16 -3.19 -3.95
C ALA A 191 -11.15 -4.37 -3.87
N PHE A 192 -12.19 -4.37 -4.70
CA PHE A 192 -13.20 -5.44 -4.75
C PHE A 192 -12.72 -6.58 -5.65
N ILE A 193 -11.74 -7.32 -5.13
CA ILE A 193 -11.12 -8.49 -5.76
C ILE A 193 -11.06 -9.67 -4.79
N ALA A 194 -10.94 -10.89 -5.30
CA ALA A 194 -11.02 -12.11 -4.51
C ALA A 194 -10.00 -12.18 -3.35
N SER A 195 -8.76 -11.73 -3.57
CA SER A 195 -7.68 -11.79 -2.56
C SER A 195 -7.95 -10.96 -1.30
N LYS A 196 -8.92 -10.04 -1.33
CA LYS A 196 -9.29 -9.20 -0.17
C LYS A 196 -10.29 -9.84 0.78
N ASN A 197 -10.82 -11.02 0.46
CA ASN A 197 -11.71 -11.84 1.31
C ASN A 197 -12.93 -11.07 1.87
N ILE A 198 -13.51 -10.15 1.09
CA ILE A 198 -14.71 -9.40 1.49
C ILE A 198 -15.91 -10.35 1.78
N PRO A 199 -16.13 -11.47 1.05
CA PRO A 199 -17.16 -12.44 1.41
C PRO A 199 -17.04 -12.98 2.84
N GLU A 200 -15.82 -13.19 3.34
CA GLU A 200 -15.58 -13.62 4.72
C GLU A 200 -15.93 -12.55 5.74
N ALA A 201 -15.63 -11.29 5.42
CA ALA A 201 -16.06 -10.14 6.24
C ALA A 201 -17.59 -10.05 6.34
N ILE A 202 -18.32 -10.31 5.24
CA ILE A 202 -19.77 -10.35 5.23
C ILE A 202 -20.29 -11.45 6.17
N ARG A 203 -19.68 -12.66 6.14
CA ARG A 203 -20.07 -13.77 7.04
C ARG A 203 -19.76 -13.45 8.50
N ALA A 204 -18.60 -12.87 8.79
CA ALA A 204 -18.25 -12.47 10.15
C ALA A 204 -19.23 -11.42 10.72
N VAL A 205 -19.58 -10.39 9.93
CA VAL A 205 -20.53 -9.36 10.34
C VAL A 205 -21.97 -9.93 10.46
N ALA A 206 -22.30 -11.02 9.80
CA ALA A 206 -23.58 -11.69 10.01
C ALA A 206 -23.78 -12.20 11.44
N LEU A 207 -22.70 -12.52 12.13
CA LEU A 207 -22.69 -12.95 13.54
C LEU A 207 -22.82 -11.76 14.53
N LEU A 208 -22.80 -10.53 14.05
CA LEU A 208 -22.87 -9.29 14.82
C LEU A 208 -24.11 -8.48 14.38
N PRO A 209 -25.29 -8.72 15.00
CA PRO A 209 -26.58 -8.23 14.46
C PRO A 209 -26.74 -6.72 14.45
N ASP A 210 -26.01 -5.97 15.28
CA ASP A 210 -26.02 -4.52 15.38
C ASP A 210 -24.86 -3.83 14.58
N ALA A 211 -24.04 -4.61 13.87
CA ALA A 211 -22.93 -4.08 13.09
C ALA A 211 -23.29 -3.92 11.60
N THR A 212 -22.86 -2.82 11.02
CA THR A 212 -22.91 -2.53 9.57
C THR A 212 -21.52 -2.65 8.98
N LEU A 213 -21.39 -3.43 7.91
CA LEU A 213 -20.15 -3.51 7.12
C LEU A 213 -20.11 -2.39 6.07
N VAL A 214 -19.11 -1.56 6.14
CA VAL A 214 -18.81 -0.51 5.16
C VAL A 214 -17.55 -0.88 4.41
N VAL A 215 -17.61 -0.98 3.08
CA VAL A 215 -16.44 -1.28 2.25
C VAL A 215 -16.15 -0.10 1.33
N ALA A 216 -15.04 0.58 1.59
CA ALA A 216 -14.56 1.70 0.81
C ALA A 216 -13.59 1.21 -0.27
N GLY A 217 -13.93 1.42 -1.52
CA GLY A 217 -13.15 1.01 -2.67
C GLY A 217 -13.98 0.73 -3.91
N ASP A 218 -13.35 0.07 -4.87
CA ASP A 218 -13.99 -0.35 -6.11
C ASP A 218 -13.31 -1.59 -6.70
N GLY A 219 -13.96 -2.23 -7.66
CA GLY A 219 -13.39 -3.36 -8.40
C GLY A 219 -14.45 -4.24 -9.06
N PRO A 220 -13.99 -5.27 -9.80
CA PRO A 220 -14.86 -6.11 -10.63
C PRO A 220 -15.95 -6.85 -9.84
N LEU A 221 -15.71 -7.17 -8.57
CA LEU A 221 -16.67 -7.91 -7.74
C LEU A 221 -17.75 -7.04 -7.08
N ARG A 222 -17.86 -5.74 -7.41
CA ARG A 222 -18.81 -4.79 -6.78
C ARG A 222 -20.25 -5.32 -6.71
N ASN A 223 -20.79 -5.81 -7.80
CA ASN A 223 -22.18 -6.28 -7.87
C ASN A 223 -22.36 -7.61 -7.14
N GLU A 224 -21.48 -8.57 -7.33
CA GLU A 224 -21.49 -9.86 -6.67
C GLU A 224 -21.45 -9.73 -5.14
N LEU A 225 -20.59 -8.86 -4.63
CA LEU A 225 -20.47 -8.59 -3.19
C LEU A 225 -21.74 -7.93 -2.63
N ARG A 226 -22.38 -7.04 -3.37
CA ARG A 226 -23.65 -6.43 -2.98
C ARG A 226 -24.76 -7.46 -2.90
N GLU A 227 -24.88 -8.34 -3.90
CA GLU A 227 -25.87 -9.41 -3.92
C GLU A 227 -25.65 -10.42 -2.79
N LEU A 228 -24.41 -10.79 -2.51
CA LEU A 228 -24.07 -11.65 -1.38
C LEU A 228 -24.48 -11.00 -0.05
N ALA A 229 -24.12 -9.73 0.14
CA ALA A 229 -24.43 -9.01 1.37
C ALA A 229 -25.94 -8.86 1.58
N GLU A 230 -26.72 -8.59 0.53
CA GLU A 230 -28.18 -8.49 0.65
C GLU A 230 -28.81 -9.81 1.09
N ARG A 231 -28.26 -10.97 0.70
CA ARG A 231 -28.71 -12.28 1.16
C ARG A 231 -28.31 -12.60 2.60
N VAL A 232 -27.13 -12.14 3.05
CA VAL A 232 -26.50 -12.57 4.31
C VAL A 232 -26.71 -11.56 5.45
N ILE A 233 -26.60 -10.26 5.14
CA ILE A 233 -26.72 -9.14 6.08
C ILE A 233 -27.64 -8.04 5.50
N PRO A 234 -28.90 -8.32 5.18
CA PRO A 234 -29.79 -7.39 4.50
C PRO A 234 -29.84 -6.04 5.21
N GLY A 235 -29.71 -4.95 4.43
CA GLY A 235 -29.71 -3.59 4.95
C GLY A 235 -28.48 -3.14 5.74
N ARG A 236 -27.54 -4.04 6.07
CA ARG A 236 -26.35 -3.79 6.89
C ARG A 236 -25.02 -3.79 6.11
N TYR A 237 -25.09 -3.50 4.82
CA TYR A 237 -23.91 -3.41 3.94
C TYR A 237 -23.90 -2.09 3.17
N ARG A 238 -22.76 -1.43 3.11
CA ARG A 238 -22.57 -0.21 2.33
C ARG A 238 -21.29 -0.28 1.51
N GLN A 239 -21.37 0.04 0.24
CA GLN A 239 -20.21 0.26 -0.64
C GLN A 239 -20.08 1.75 -0.92
N LEU A 240 -18.90 2.31 -0.72
CA LEU A 240 -18.62 3.71 -1.02
C LEU A 240 -17.24 3.89 -1.63
N THR A 241 -17.01 5.04 -2.24
CA THR A 241 -15.69 5.54 -2.60
C THR A 241 -15.48 6.87 -1.88
N ALA A 242 -14.29 7.08 -1.35
CA ALA A 242 -13.95 8.33 -0.68
C ALA A 242 -12.66 8.90 -1.30
N PRO A 243 -12.63 10.22 -1.60
CA PRO A 243 -11.40 10.88 -1.99
C PRO A 243 -10.31 10.71 -0.92
N ALA A 244 -9.05 10.63 -1.34
CA ALA A 244 -7.94 10.45 -0.42
C ALA A 244 -7.97 11.45 0.74
N ALA A 245 -8.32 12.72 0.50
CA ALA A 245 -8.41 13.76 1.52
C ALA A 245 -9.45 13.46 2.63
N GLN A 246 -10.44 12.62 2.35
CA GLN A 246 -11.52 12.27 3.30
C GLN A 246 -11.24 10.97 4.07
N MET A 247 -10.21 10.21 3.70
CA MET A 247 -9.89 8.92 4.32
C MET A 247 -9.70 9.00 5.84
N PRO A 248 -9.01 10.02 6.42
CA PRO A 248 -8.91 10.12 7.88
C PRO A 248 -10.26 10.21 8.58
N ALA A 249 -11.20 11.01 8.05
CA ALA A 249 -12.54 11.14 8.59
C ALA A 249 -13.34 9.82 8.48
N LEU A 250 -13.14 9.07 7.39
CA LEU A 250 -13.77 7.77 7.21
C LEU A 250 -13.27 6.75 8.22
N TYR A 251 -11.95 6.64 8.45
CA TYR A 251 -11.41 5.76 9.49
C TYR A 251 -11.96 6.12 10.88
N ARG A 252 -11.98 7.40 11.24
CA ARG A 252 -12.54 7.86 12.55
C ARG A 252 -14.02 7.53 12.72
N SER A 253 -14.77 7.45 11.62
CA SER A 253 -16.22 7.15 11.62
C SER A 253 -16.54 5.68 11.90
N ALA A 254 -15.56 4.77 11.78
CA ALA A 254 -15.70 3.35 12.05
C ALA A 254 -15.42 3.00 13.52
N ASP A 255 -16.02 1.93 14.02
CA ASP A 255 -15.76 1.39 15.37
C ASP A 255 -14.64 0.35 15.36
N ALA A 256 -14.46 -0.36 14.23
CA ALA A 256 -13.31 -1.20 13.97
C ALA A 256 -12.95 -1.14 12.48
N PHE A 257 -11.67 -1.27 12.19
CA PHE A 257 -11.15 -1.48 10.84
C PHE A 257 -10.84 -2.95 10.64
N LEU A 258 -11.36 -3.55 9.57
CA LEU A 258 -11.18 -4.96 9.24
C LEU A 258 -10.38 -5.12 7.95
N HIS A 259 -9.35 -5.98 7.96
CA HIS A 259 -8.59 -6.32 6.76
C HIS A 259 -8.22 -7.80 6.71
N LEU A 260 -8.78 -8.54 5.76
CA LEU A 260 -8.66 -9.98 5.65
C LEU A 260 -7.81 -10.45 4.47
N SER A 261 -6.96 -9.57 3.90
CA SER A 261 -6.04 -9.96 2.84
C SER A 261 -4.93 -10.87 3.37
N ARG A 262 -4.69 -11.97 2.68
CA ARG A 262 -3.59 -12.90 3.00
C ARG A 262 -2.27 -12.49 2.34
N ASP A 263 -2.35 -11.68 1.29
CA ASP A 263 -1.21 -11.26 0.50
C ASP A 263 -1.17 -9.73 0.38
N GLU A 264 -0.21 -9.14 1.07
CA GLU A 264 0.07 -7.70 1.07
C GLU A 264 1.59 -7.48 1.13
N SER A 265 2.09 -6.52 0.39
CA SER A 265 3.49 -6.12 0.55
C SER A 265 3.74 -5.45 1.90
N PHE A 266 2.83 -4.57 2.32
CA PHE A 266 2.82 -3.95 3.65
C PHE A 266 1.40 -3.83 4.21
N GLY A 267 0.50 -3.13 3.51
CA GLY A 267 -0.85 -2.83 3.96
C GLY A 267 -0.92 -1.47 4.65
N ASN A 268 -0.75 -0.40 3.89
CA ASN A 268 -0.80 0.98 4.38
C ASN A 268 -2.06 1.28 5.20
N VAL A 269 -3.18 0.66 4.85
CA VAL A 269 -4.49 0.81 5.51
C VAL A 269 -4.47 0.46 7.00
N PHE A 270 -3.57 -0.43 7.44
CA PHE A 270 -3.40 -0.76 8.86
C PHE A 270 -2.88 0.44 9.66
N VAL A 271 -1.79 1.04 9.18
CA VAL A 271 -1.16 2.17 9.87
C VAL A 271 -2.01 3.44 9.75
N GLU A 272 -2.78 3.61 8.67
CA GLU A 272 -3.76 4.68 8.52
C GLU A 272 -4.89 4.57 9.55
N ALA A 273 -5.46 3.35 9.72
CA ALA A 273 -6.52 3.10 10.71
C ALA A 273 -6.00 3.34 12.14
N MET A 274 -4.83 2.77 12.49
CA MET A 274 -4.21 2.94 13.81
C MET A 274 -3.89 4.42 14.09
N ALA A 275 -3.37 5.16 13.11
CA ALA A 275 -3.08 6.58 13.25
C ALA A 275 -4.33 7.40 13.55
N CYS A 276 -5.49 7.00 13.01
CA CYS A 276 -6.79 7.59 13.31
C CYS A 276 -7.41 7.12 14.65
N GLY A 277 -6.74 6.23 15.38
CA GLY A 277 -7.23 5.67 16.64
C GLY A 277 -8.33 4.62 16.44
N THR A 278 -8.43 4.02 15.26
CA THR A 278 -9.43 2.99 14.93
C THR A 278 -8.82 1.61 15.16
N PRO A 279 -9.41 0.76 16.03
CA PRO A 279 -8.91 -0.60 16.29
C PRO A 279 -8.87 -1.44 15.03
N VAL A 280 -7.82 -2.25 14.92
CA VAL A 280 -7.55 -3.06 13.73
C VAL A 280 -7.84 -4.52 14.02
N VAL A 281 -8.64 -5.15 13.17
CA VAL A 281 -8.87 -6.60 13.14
C VAL A 281 -8.31 -7.16 11.83
N ALA A 282 -7.52 -8.21 11.94
CA ALA A 282 -6.88 -8.85 10.78
C ALA A 282 -6.66 -10.35 11.01
N TYR A 283 -6.35 -11.09 9.95
CA TYR A 283 -5.85 -12.45 10.11
C TYR A 283 -4.50 -12.46 10.83
N ASP A 284 -4.32 -13.47 11.67
CA ASP A 284 -3.09 -13.72 12.41
C ASP A 284 -1.99 -14.27 11.48
N LEU A 285 -1.21 -13.35 10.92
CA LEU A 285 -0.10 -13.61 10.02
C LEU A 285 1.17 -12.91 10.55
N PRO A 286 2.38 -13.42 10.26
CA PRO A 286 3.63 -12.79 10.71
C PRO A 286 3.71 -11.30 10.40
N ARG A 287 3.28 -10.90 9.21
CA ARG A 287 3.26 -9.50 8.78
C ARG A 287 2.27 -8.66 9.58
N THR A 288 1.04 -9.12 9.77
CA THR A 288 0.03 -8.38 10.53
C THR A 288 0.46 -8.22 11.98
N ARG A 289 0.98 -9.26 12.62
CA ARG A 289 1.58 -9.18 13.97
C ARG A 289 2.66 -8.11 14.05
N TRP A 290 3.55 -8.08 13.05
CA TRP A 290 4.64 -7.11 13.02
C TRP A 290 4.14 -5.66 12.87
N ILE A 291 3.11 -5.41 12.05
CA ILE A 291 2.56 -4.07 11.85
C ILE A 291 1.77 -3.61 13.07
N VAL A 292 0.79 -4.40 13.51
CA VAL A 292 -0.14 -3.95 14.57
C VAL A 292 0.44 -4.15 15.97
N GLY A 293 1.39 -5.08 16.16
CA GLY A 293 1.95 -5.42 17.48
C GLY A 293 0.86 -5.89 18.43
N ASP A 294 1.04 -5.57 19.71
CA ASP A 294 0.08 -5.93 20.78
C ASP A 294 -1.20 -5.07 20.75
N GLN A 295 -1.32 -4.14 19.81
CA GLN A 295 -2.46 -3.24 19.68
C GLN A 295 -3.51 -3.74 18.66
N GLY A 296 -3.26 -4.83 17.98
CA GLY A 296 -4.17 -5.41 16.99
C GLY A 296 -4.95 -6.60 17.54
N HIS A 297 -6.18 -6.74 17.06
CA HIS A 297 -7.00 -7.92 17.31
C HIS A 297 -6.82 -8.91 16.17
N LEU A 298 -6.01 -9.94 16.39
CA LEU A 298 -5.67 -10.93 15.38
C LEU A 298 -6.57 -12.17 15.51
N ALA A 299 -7.09 -12.64 14.38
CA ALA A 299 -8.05 -13.73 14.33
C ALA A 299 -7.56 -14.87 13.42
N ASP A 300 -7.93 -16.09 13.77
CA ASP A 300 -7.84 -17.23 12.87
C ASP A 300 -8.74 -17.01 11.64
N GLN A 301 -8.50 -17.78 10.57
CA GLN A 301 -9.16 -17.61 9.29
C GLN A 301 -10.56 -18.26 9.27
N SER A 302 -11.43 -17.86 10.22
CA SER A 302 -12.85 -18.24 10.28
C SER A 302 -13.73 -17.03 10.58
N ALA A 303 -14.99 -17.06 10.15
CA ALA A 303 -15.95 -15.98 10.39
C ALA A 303 -16.20 -15.78 11.89
N GLU A 304 -16.24 -16.85 12.66
CA GLU A 304 -16.47 -16.86 14.11
C GLU A 304 -15.30 -16.18 14.85
N ALA A 305 -14.06 -16.51 14.49
CA ALA A 305 -12.88 -15.90 15.09
C ALA A 305 -12.78 -14.41 14.73
N VAL A 306 -13.07 -14.05 13.49
CA VAL A 306 -13.11 -12.65 13.05
C VAL A 306 -14.21 -11.87 13.75
N ALA A 307 -15.42 -12.46 13.93
CA ALA A 307 -16.51 -11.83 14.65
C ALA A 307 -16.16 -11.59 16.13
N ALA A 308 -15.56 -12.57 16.80
CA ALA A 308 -15.11 -12.43 18.19
C ALA A 308 -14.06 -11.32 18.34
N ALA A 309 -13.07 -11.25 17.42
CA ALA A 309 -12.07 -10.19 17.40
C ALA A 309 -12.68 -8.81 17.13
N LEU A 310 -13.68 -8.70 16.24
CA LEU A 310 -14.44 -7.48 16.00
C LEU A 310 -15.20 -7.01 17.22
N GLU A 311 -15.87 -7.92 17.93
CA GLU A 311 -16.62 -7.62 19.15
C GLU A 311 -15.69 -6.99 20.21
N GLN A 312 -14.53 -7.61 20.45
CA GLN A 312 -13.54 -7.10 21.37
C GLN A 312 -12.99 -5.74 20.92
N ALA A 313 -12.57 -5.62 19.66
CA ALA A 313 -12.02 -4.39 19.09
C ALA A 313 -12.97 -3.19 19.24
N MET A 314 -14.25 -3.39 18.90
CA MET A 314 -15.26 -2.34 19.00
C MET A 314 -15.52 -1.93 20.45
N GLY A 315 -15.46 -2.88 21.41
CA GLY A 315 -15.60 -2.60 22.84
C GLY A 315 -14.45 -1.76 23.41
N GLU A 316 -13.26 -1.87 22.83
CA GLU A 316 -12.04 -1.21 23.32
C GLU A 316 -11.69 0.10 22.58
N LYS A 317 -12.41 0.48 21.53
CA LYS A 317 -12.06 1.60 20.63
C LYS A 317 -11.58 2.85 21.37
N ARG A 318 -12.34 3.30 22.39
CA ARG A 318 -12.03 4.55 23.11
C ARG A 318 -10.76 4.43 23.93
N ALA A 319 -10.54 3.28 24.57
CA ALA A 319 -9.38 3.03 25.42
C ALA A 319 -8.10 2.82 24.58
N ALA A 320 -8.22 2.16 23.44
CA ALA A 320 -7.10 1.80 22.59
C ALA A 320 -6.55 2.94 21.71
N ALA A 321 -7.32 4.02 21.49
CA ALA A 321 -6.99 5.05 20.51
C ALA A 321 -5.60 5.68 20.67
N GLY A 322 -5.17 5.94 21.91
CA GLY A 322 -3.83 6.50 22.21
C GLY A 322 -2.71 5.55 21.84
N ALA A 323 -2.80 4.30 22.31
CA ALA A 323 -1.79 3.27 22.04
C ALA A 323 -1.69 2.91 20.55
N LEU A 324 -2.81 2.89 19.82
CA LEU A 324 -2.86 2.71 18.38
C LEU A 324 -2.11 3.83 17.64
N SER A 325 -2.37 5.08 18.03
CA SER A 325 -1.72 6.24 17.44
C SER A 325 -0.20 6.25 17.71
N GLU A 326 0.23 5.91 18.94
CA GLU A 326 1.65 5.72 19.27
C GLU A 326 2.31 4.61 18.47
N ARG A 327 1.60 3.50 18.24
CA ARG A 327 2.09 2.41 17.38
C ARG A 327 2.26 2.90 15.94
N ALA A 328 1.27 3.62 15.39
CA ALA A 328 1.32 4.18 14.06
C ALA A 328 2.45 5.20 13.88
N ALA A 329 2.78 5.98 14.92
CA ALA A 329 3.86 6.97 14.88
C ALA A 329 5.24 6.35 14.56
N LYS A 330 5.47 5.07 14.87
CA LYS A 330 6.68 4.34 14.48
C LYS A 330 6.81 4.17 12.95
N PHE A 331 5.73 4.37 12.24
CA PHE A 331 5.63 4.33 10.77
C PHE A 331 5.45 5.73 10.17
N ASP A 332 5.76 6.82 10.88
CA ASP A 332 5.70 8.17 10.30
C ASP A 332 6.66 8.27 9.11
N TRP A 333 6.19 8.85 8.00
CA TRP A 333 7.02 8.99 6.79
C TRP A 333 8.34 9.69 7.01
N ARG A 334 8.47 10.57 8.00
CA ARG A 334 9.73 11.24 8.34
C ARG A 334 10.76 10.26 8.87
N GLU A 335 10.35 9.33 9.74
CA GLU A 335 11.22 8.28 10.28
C GLU A 335 11.60 7.25 9.18
N ILE A 336 10.61 6.87 8.38
CA ILE A 336 10.83 5.96 7.25
C ILE A 336 11.81 6.57 6.25
N ALA A 337 11.68 7.85 5.91
CA ALA A 337 12.59 8.52 4.97
C ALA A 337 14.03 8.61 5.50
N ARG A 338 14.25 8.76 6.81
CA ARG A 338 15.59 8.66 7.41
C ARG A 338 16.21 7.29 7.15
N SER A 339 15.44 6.21 7.37
CA SER A 339 15.91 4.85 7.09
C SER A 339 16.23 4.64 5.61
N TYR A 340 15.44 5.23 4.71
CA TYR A 340 15.75 5.23 3.27
C TYR A 340 17.06 5.97 2.98
N ARG A 341 17.24 7.20 3.49
CA ARG A 341 18.46 7.98 3.29
C ARG A 341 19.69 7.23 3.75
N ASP A 342 19.67 6.66 4.96
CA ASP A 342 20.78 5.90 5.52
C ASP A 342 21.12 4.67 4.67
N PHE A 343 20.11 3.97 4.15
CA PHE A 343 20.33 2.80 3.31
C PHE A 343 20.86 3.19 1.93
N LEU A 344 20.29 4.22 1.30
CA LEU A 344 20.74 4.73 -0.01
C LEU A 344 22.18 5.22 0.06
N GLY A 345 22.55 5.96 1.12
CA GLY A 345 23.93 6.41 1.36
C GLY A 345 24.92 5.25 1.43
N ARG A 346 24.59 4.19 2.19
CA ARG A 346 25.43 2.97 2.24
C ARG A 346 25.54 2.25 0.90
N VAL A 347 24.51 2.29 0.06
CA VAL A 347 24.57 1.69 -1.27
C VAL A 347 25.51 2.48 -2.16
N VAL A 348 25.46 3.81 -2.14
CA VAL A 348 26.34 4.70 -2.91
C VAL A 348 27.81 4.56 -2.49
N GLU A 349 28.11 4.58 -1.17
CA GLU A 349 29.47 4.47 -0.64
C GLU A 349 30.19 3.17 -0.99
N GLN A 350 29.45 2.12 -1.32
CA GLN A 350 29.99 0.75 -1.53
C GLN A 350 29.85 0.29 -2.98
N SER A 351 29.43 1.15 -3.89
CA SER A 351 29.34 0.93 -5.34
C SER A 351 30.50 1.57 -6.06
#